data_c0d0a7789cedee21cd76cf0e5533ba22
#
_entry.id   c0d0a7789cedee21cd76cf0e5533ba22
#
_cell.length_a   1.000
_cell.length_b   1.000
_cell.length_c   1.000
_cell.angle_alpha   90.00
_cell.angle_beta   90.00
_cell.angle_gamma   90.00
#
_symmetry.space_group_name_H-M   'P 1'
#
loop_
_entity.id
_entity.type
_entity.pdbx_description
1 polymer ?
#
loop_
_entity_poly.entity_id
_entity_poly.type
_entity_poly.pdbx_seq_one_letter_code
_entity_poly.pdbx_strand_id
1 'polypeptide(L)'
;MILHGHSDVPVWLEINNGKVVFHEADDLWGMKTSETQEALDERFKLPNGRIRKNGKICIGPAGEHQVLYSCIVSNERVSGRGGTGAVMGWMKVKAVCALGNQEVPVKEKEKMVQHTQKWFRYLRNHPLTGEQLPRMGTAGLVSSMQMRGLLSTRNYSAGQYED
;
A
#
# COMPACT_ATOMS: atom_id res chain seq x y z
N MET A 1 8.16 -13.03 0.22
CA MET A 1 7.19 -14.16 0.35
C MET A 1 6.62 -14.43 -1.03
N ILE A 2 6.51 -15.69 -1.41
CA ILE A 2 5.84 -16.13 -2.62
C ILE A 2 4.72 -17.08 -2.18
N LEU A 3 3.50 -16.86 -2.67
CA LEU A 3 2.35 -17.72 -2.43
C LEU A 3 2.04 -18.51 -3.69
N HIS A 4 1.72 -19.78 -3.55
CA HIS A 4 1.33 -20.67 -4.64
C HIS A 4 0.01 -21.35 -4.32
N GLY A 5 -0.81 -21.59 -5.36
CA GLY A 5 -2.10 -22.24 -5.24
C GLY A 5 -3.20 -21.30 -4.73
N HIS A 6 -4.27 -21.90 -4.24
CA HIS A 6 -5.41 -21.19 -3.64
C HIS A 6 -5.92 -21.97 -2.42
N SER A 7 -6.64 -21.28 -1.54
CA SER A 7 -7.34 -21.90 -0.41
C SER A 7 -8.75 -22.31 -0.81
N ASP A 8 -9.30 -23.35 -0.16
CA ASP A 8 -10.70 -23.75 -0.35
C ASP A 8 -11.67 -22.81 0.39
N VAL A 9 -11.18 -22.15 1.46
CA VAL A 9 -11.92 -21.18 2.27
C VAL A 9 -11.19 -19.83 2.30
N PRO A 10 -11.87 -18.72 2.59
CA PRO A 10 -11.23 -17.43 2.79
C PRO A 10 -10.22 -17.50 3.94
N VAL A 11 -9.01 -16.95 3.69
CA VAL A 11 -7.95 -16.90 4.69
C VAL A 11 -7.29 -15.52 4.77
N TRP A 12 -6.71 -15.22 5.92
CA TRP A 12 -5.73 -14.15 6.04
C TRP A 12 -4.43 -14.71 6.64
N LEU A 13 -3.31 -14.10 6.31
CA LEU A 13 -2.00 -14.56 6.72
C LEU A 13 -1.42 -13.64 7.78
N GLU A 14 -0.94 -14.22 8.87
CA GLU A 14 -0.08 -13.55 9.85
C GLU A 14 1.37 -13.97 9.59
N ILE A 15 2.25 -12.99 9.40
CA ILE A 15 3.70 -13.18 9.33
C ILE A 15 4.31 -12.54 10.56
N ASN A 16 4.93 -13.36 11.43
CA ASN A 16 5.52 -12.88 12.67
C ASN A 16 6.95 -13.39 12.80
N ASN A 17 7.93 -12.50 12.66
CA ASN A 17 9.34 -12.85 12.68
C ASN A 17 9.71 -14.01 11.73
N GLY A 18 9.13 -13.99 10.52
CA GLY A 18 9.35 -15.00 9.49
C GLY A 18 8.49 -16.27 9.61
N LYS A 19 7.76 -16.46 10.69
CA LYS A 19 6.76 -17.52 10.79
C LYS A 19 5.46 -17.07 10.14
N VAL A 20 4.87 -17.93 9.32
CA VAL A 20 3.60 -17.68 8.64
C VAL A 20 2.53 -18.57 9.25
N VAL A 21 1.41 -17.96 9.62
CA VAL A 21 0.21 -18.64 10.11
C VAL A 21 -0.96 -18.25 9.22
N PHE A 22 -1.75 -19.22 8.81
CA PHE A 22 -3.00 -19.03 8.10
C PHE A 22 -4.14 -19.03 9.09
N HIS A 23 -5.02 -18.06 8.98
CA HIS A 23 -6.24 -17.93 9.76
C HIS A 23 -7.44 -17.90 8.83
N GLU A 24 -8.55 -18.46 9.25
CA GLU A 24 -9.83 -18.30 8.57
C GLU A 24 -10.23 -16.82 8.53
N ALA A 25 -10.86 -16.42 7.45
CA ALA A 25 -11.24 -15.03 7.18
C ALA A 25 -12.72 -14.89 6.78
N ASP A 26 -13.57 -15.84 7.17
CA ASP A 26 -15.00 -15.80 6.84
C ASP A 26 -15.68 -14.54 7.39
N ASP A 27 -15.27 -14.11 8.58
CA ASP A 27 -15.75 -12.90 9.22
C ASP A 27 -15.24 -11.60 8.57
N LEU A 28 -14.15 -11.66 7.79
CA LEU A 28 -13.59 -10.53 7.05
C LEU A 28 -14.06 -10.51 5.59
N TRP A 29 -14.51 -11.64 5.06
CA TRP A 29 -14.93 -11.75 3.67
C TRP A 29 -16.20 -10.93 3.43
N GLY A 30 -16.21 -10.13 2.36
CA GLY A 30 -17.27 -9.16 2.08
C GLY A 30 -17.03 -7.77 2.68
N MET A 31 -16.15 -7.62 3.67
CA MET A 31 -15.82 -6.32 4.26
C MET A 31 -15.06 -5.43 3.27
N LYS A 32 -15.34 -4.11 3.33
CA LYS A 32 -14.53 -3.10 2.64
C LYS A 32 -13.11 -3.05 3.20
N THR A 33 -12.21 -2.46 2.45
CA THR A 33 -10.78 -2.42 2.83
C THR A 33 -10.52 -1.68 4.13
N SER A 34 -11.25 -0.60 4.43
CA SER A 34 -11.15 0.12 5.71
C SER A 34 -11.60 -0.75 6.87
N GLU A 35 -12.79 -1.35 6.76
CA GLU A 35 -13.37 -2.24 7.78
C GLU A 35 -12.45 -3.44 8.05
N THR A 36 -11.91 -4.05 6.99
CA THR A 36 -10.95 -5.15 7.09
C THR A 36 -9.69 -4.72 7.87
N GLN A 37 -9.15 -3.55 7.58
CA GLN A 37 -7.95 -3.05 8.25
C GLN A 37 -8.21 -2.75 9.73
N GLU A 38 -9.35 -2.17 10.07
CA GLU A 38 -9.78 -1.91 11.46
C GLU A 38 -9.97 -3.23 12.23
N ALA A 39 -10.67 -4.20 11.63
CA ALA A 39 -10.87 -5.51 12.24
C ALA A 39 -9.54 -6.24 12.49
N LEU A 40 -8.57 -6.12 11.58
CA LEU A 40 -7.24 -6.68 11.77
C LEU A 40 -6.45 -5.94 12.86
N ASP A 41 -6.58 -4.62 12.97
CA ASP A 41 -5.94 -3.84 14.04
C ASP A 41 -6.46 -4.23 15.42
N GLU A 42 -7.77 -4.46 15.55
CA GLU A 42 -8.35 -4.94 16.83
C GLU A 42 -7.78 -6.31 17.25
N ARG A 43 -7.45 -7.19 16.31
CA ARG A 43 -6.79 -8.49 16.60
C ARG A 43 -5.37 -8.34 17.14
N PHE A 44 -4.71 -7.22 16.84
CA PHE A 44 -3.35 -6.90 17.33
C PHE A 44 -3.35 -5.89 18.47
N LYS A 45 -4.50 -5.65 19.09
CA LYS A 45 -4.64 -4.76 20.22
C LYS A 45 -4.01 -5.36 21.48
N LEU A 46 -3.18 -4.58 22.13
CA LEU A 46 -2.53 -4.95 23.38
C LEU A 46 -3.48 -4.66 24.57
N PRO A 47 -3.26 -5.30 25.74
CA PRO A 47 -4.07 -5.04 26.93
C PRO A 47 -4.13 -3.58 27.38
N ASN A 48 -3.12 -2.78 27.04
CA ASN A 48 -3.08 -1.34 27.31
C ASN A 48 -3.83 -0.49 26.26
N GLY A 49 -4.57 -1.11 25.34
CA GLY A 49 -5.33 -0.47 24.28
C GLY A 49 -4.51 -0.02 23.07
N ARG A 50 -3.17 -0.17 23.09
CA ARG A 50 -2.33 0.16 21.94
C ARG A 50 -2.40 -0.93 20.89
N ILE A 51 -2.43 -0.55 19.62
CA ILE A 51 -2.31 -1.50 18.51
C ILE A 51 -0.83 -1.87 18.33
N ARG A 52 -0.53 -3.15 18.29
CA ARG A 52 0.82 -3.62 17.96
C ARG A 52 1.18 -3.17 16.55
N LYS A 53 2.35 -2.54 16.38
CA LYS A 53 2.81 -2.09 15.07
C LYS A 53 2.83 -3.26 14.09
N ASN A 54 2.08 -3.13 13.02
CA ASN A 54 1.96 -4.11 11.96
C ASN A 54 1.97 -3.43 10.59
N GLY A 55 2.44 -4.16 9.58
CA GLY A 55 2.19 -3.83 8.18
C GLY A 55 1.08 -4.71 7.67
N LYS A 56 0.10 -4.16 6.96
CA LYS A 56 -1.02 -4.93 6.44
C LYS A 56 -1.35 -4.57 5.01
N ILE A 57 -1.78 -5.56 4.28
CA ILE A 57 -2.38 -5.44 2.95
C ILE A 57 -3.68 -6.23 2.93
N CYS A 58 -4.67 -5.75 2.21
CA CYS A 58 -5.93 -6.45 2.05
C CYS A 58 -6.59 -6.15 0.69
N ILE A 59 -7.58 -6.96 0.36
CA ILE A 59 -8.51 -6.73 -0.74
C ILE A 59 -9.91 -6.43 -0.20
N GLY A 60 -10.67 -5.67 -0.98
CA GLY A 60 -12.10 -5.47 -0.76
C GLY A 60 -12.95 -6.39 -1.64
N PRO A 61 -14.28 -6.21 -1.63
CA PRO A 61 -15.22 -7.03 -2.39
C PRO A 61 -14.89 -7.13 -3.89
N ALA A 62 -14.36 -6.07 -4.51
CA ALA A 62 -13.92 -6.13 -5.91
C ALA A 62 -12.82 -7.17 -6.15
N GLY A 63 -11.87 -7.30 -5.22
CA GLY A 63 -10.84 -8.35 -5.28
C GLY A 63 -11.43 -9.74 -5.06
N GLU A 64 -12.30 -9.89 -4.08
CA GLU A 64 -13.00 -11.14 -3.77
C GLU A 64 -13.80 -11.67 -4.97
N HIS A 65 -14.44 -10.76 -5.72
CA HIS A 65 -15.17 -11.07 -6.97
C HIS A 65 -14.25 -11.08 -8.20
N GLN A 66 -12.93 -11.06 -8.03
CA GLN A 66 -11.94 -11.18 -9.10
C GLN A 66 -12.08 -10.12 -10.20
N VAL A 67 -12.53 -8.91 -9.85
CA VAL A 67 -12.57 -7.79 -10.79
C VAL A 67 -11.13 -7.48 -11.24
N LEU A 68 -10.88 -7.50 -12.55
CA LEU A 68 -9.52 -7.48 -13.12
C LEU A 68 -8.69 -6.24 -12.79
N TYR A 69 -9.34 -5.11 -12.49
CA TYR A 69 -8.68 -3.88 -12.07
C TYR A 69 -8.75 -3.62 -10.56
N SER A 70 -9.13 -4.64 -9.77
CA SER A 70 -9.16 -4.53 -8.33
C SER A 70 -7.75 -4.35 -7.74
N CYS A 71 -7.68 -3.62 -6.64
CA CYS A 71 -6.44 -3.20 -6.01
C CYS A 71 -6.16 -3.99 -4.73
N ILE A 72 -4.88 -4.08 -4.38
CA ILE A 72 -4.45 -4.38 -3.01
C ILE A 72 -4.28 -3.05 -2.27
N VAL A 73 -4.79 -2.96 -1.06
CA VAL A 73 -4.79 -1.74 -0.23
C VAL A 73 -3.93 -1.94 1.01
N SER A 74 -3.14 -0.94 1.34
CA SER A 74 -2.32 -0.87 2.57
C SER A 74 -2.48 0.51 3.19
N ASN A 75 -3.25 0.62 4.24
CA ASN A 75 -3.70 1.89 4.80
C ASN A 75 -4.34 2.77 3.70
N GLU A 76 -3.78 3.94 3.42
CA GLU A 76 -4.25 4.84 2.35
C GLU A 76 -3.51 4.65 1.01
N ARG A 77 -2.69 3.60 0.89
CA ARG A 77 -1.93 3.32 -0.33
C ARG A 77 -2.51 2.13 -1.07
N VAL A 78 -2.41 2.18 -2.38
CA VAL A 78 -2.96 1.14 -3.26
C VAL A 78 -1.93 0.63 -4.26
N SER A 79 -1.94 -0.68 -4.49
CA SER A 79 -1.32 -1.32 -5.64
C SER A 79 -2.41 -1.61 -6.68
N GLY A 80 -2.56 -0.70 -7.64
CA GLY A 80 -3.71 -0.68 -8.56
C GLY A 80 -3.42 -1.19 -9.97
N ARG A 81 -2.19 -1.67 -10.26
CA ARG A 81 -1.84 -2.20 -11.58
C ARG A 81 -1.59 -3.69 -11.55
N GLY A 82 -1.81 -4.35 -12.68
CA GLY A 82 -1.52 -5.78 -12.87
C GLY A 82 -2.58 -6.74 -12.33
N GLY A 83 -3.75 -6.27 -11.90
CA GLY A 83 -4.85 -7.14 -11.43
C GLY A 83 -4.53 -7.91 -10.14
N THR A 84 -3.60 -7.40 -9.34
CA THR A 84 -3.10 -8.11 -8.15
C THR A 84 -4.19 -8.36 -7.10
N GLY A 85 -5.20 -7.49 -7.01
CA GLY A 85 -6.35 -7.70 -6.13
C GLY A 85 -7.19 -8.90 -6.56
N ALA A 86 -7.42 -9.06 -7.88
CA ALA A 86 -8.14 -10.22 -8.42
C ALA A 86 -7.37 -11.53 -8.19
N VAL A 87 -6.03 -11.50 -8.29
CA VAL A 87 -5.19 -12.66 -7.98
C VAL A 87 -5.31 -13.06 -6.51
N MET A 88 -5.25 -12.09 -5.57
CA MET A 88 -5.48 -12.36 -4.15
C MET A 88 -6.88 -12.95 -3.91
N GLY A 89 -7.91 -12.43 -4.58
CA GLY A 89 -9.27 -12.95 -4.49
C GLY A 89 -9.41 -14.37 -5.02
N TRP A 90 -8.78 -14.69 -6.16
CA TRP A 90 -8.72 -16.04 -6.71
C TRP A 90 -8.04 -17.01 -5.73
N MET A 91 -6.96 -16.57 -5.07
CA MET A 91 -6.27 -17.35 -4.03
C MET A 91 -7.07 -17.48 -2.74
N LYS A 92 -8.21 -16.78 -2.62
CA LYS A 92 -8.99 -16.60 -1.38
C LYS A 92 -8.19 -16.04 -0.21
N VAL A 93 -7.22 -15.18 -0.50
CA VAL A 93 -6.43 -14.47 0.50
C VAL A 93 -7.04 -13.08 0.71
N LYS A 94 -7.71 -12.88 1.84
CA LYS A 94 -8.34 -11.61 2.20
C LYS A 94 -7.32 -10.54 2.58
N ALA A 95 -6.33 -10.94 3.38
CA ALA A 95 -5.33 -10.01 3.89
C ALA A 95 -4.02 -10.72 4.23
N VAL A 96 -2.96 -9.93 4.33
CA VAL A 96 -1.68 -10.35 4.90
C VAL A 96 -1.24 -9.31 5.91
N CYS A 97 -0.94 -9.74 7.13
CA CYS A 97 -0.40 -8.91 8.20
C CYS A 97 1.01 -9.33 8.55
N ALA A 98 1.92 -8.38 8.59
CA ALA A 98 3.30 -8.60 8.96
C ALA A 98 3.65 -7.90 10.27
N LEU A 99 4.17 -8.66 11.21
CA LEU A 99 4.66 -8.20 12.50
C LEU A 99 6.10 -8.68 12.67
N GLY A 100 6.87 -7.97 13.46
CA GLY A 100 8.23 -8.37 13.77
C GLY A 100 8.98 -7.31 14.54
N ASN A 101 10.09 -7.72 15.09
CA ASN A 101 11.04 -6.87 15.79
C ASN A 101 12.46 -7.02 15.24
N GLN A 102 12.62 -7.76 14.14
CA GLN A 102 13.91 -7.94 13.49
C GLN A 102 14.31 -6.67 12.74
N GLU A 103 15.54 -6.25 12.93
CA GLU A 103 16.13 -5.17 12.13
C GLU A 103 16.62 -5.73 10.78
N VAL A 104 16.49 -4.94 9.73
CA VAL A 104 17.10 -5.26 8.43
C VAL A 104 18.61 -5.19 8.59
N PRO A 105 19.36 -6.26 8.26
CA PRO A 105 20.82 -6.24 8.37
C PRO A 105 21.39 -5.25 7.35
N VAL A 106 22.15 -4.28 7.85
CA VAL A 106 22.84 -3.27 7.04
C VAL A 106 24.34 -3.43 7.26
N LYS A 107 25.09 -3.64 6.18
CA LYS A 107 26.55 -3.87 6.22
C LYS A 107 27.31 -2.71 6.89
N GLU A 108 26.93 -1.48 6.59
CA GLU A 108 27.57 -0.25 7.08
C GLU A 108 26.50 0.72 7.62
N LYS A 109 26.01 0.45 8.83
CA LYS A 109 24.86 1.18 9.44
C LYS A 109 25.14 2.67 9.56
N GLU A 110 26.34 3.07 9.97
CA GLU A 110 26.71 4.48 10.13
C GLU A 110 26.73 5.24 8.80
N LYS A 111 27.34 4.65 7.77
CA LYS A 111 27.33 5.25 6.43
C LYS A 111 25.91 5.35 5.88
N MET A 112 25.07 4.33 6.08
CA MET A 112 23.66 4.37 5.68
C MET A 112 22.93 5.53 6.33
N VAL A 113 23.12 5.75 7.63
CA VAL A 113 22.53 6.87 8.38
C VAL A 113 23.00 8.22 7.81
N GLN A 114 24.32 8.38 7.61
CA GLN A 114 24.89 9.61 7.06
C GLN A 114 24.34 9.93 5.65
N HIS A 115 24.31 8.93 4.76
CA HIS A 115 23.77 9.10 3.41
C HIS A 115 22.27 9.40 3.43
N THR A 116 21.51 8.76 4.29
CA THR A 116 20.08 9.02 4.46
C THR A 116 19.83 10.45 4.92
N GLN A 117 20.57 10.93 5.92
CA GLN A 117 20.47 12.32 6.40
C GLN A 117 20.85 13.34 5.31
N LYS A 118 21.92 13.07 4.55
CA LYS A 118 22.34 13.92 3.44
C LYS A 118 21.25 13.96 2.35
N TRP A 119 20.68 12.82 2.00
CA TRP A 119 19.61 12.68 1.03
C TRP A 119 18.35 13.44 1.43
N PHE A 120 17.89 13.27 2.68
CA PHE A 120 16.75 14.04 3.20
C PHE A 120 16.98 15.53 3.19
N ARG A 121 18.21 16.00 3.42
CA ARG A 121 18.53 17.42 3.33
C ARG A 121 18.37 17.95 1.89
N TYR A 122 18.85 17.21 0.90
CA TYR A 122 18.66 17.58 -0.52
C TYR A 122 17.18 17.63 -0.89
N LEU A 123 16.41 16.61 -0.51
CA LEU A 123 14.98 16.56 -0.82
C LEU A 123 14.21 17.73 -0.18
N ARG A 124 14.53 18.10 1.05
CA ARG A 124 13.88 19.22 1.76
C ARG A 124 14.24 20.58 1.16
N ASN A 125 15.44 20.74 0.67
CA ASN A 125 15.92 22.01 0.10
C ASN A 125 15.54 22.20 -1.36
N HIS A 126 15.05 21.18 -2.02
CA HIS A 126 14.62 21.26 -3.41
C HIS A 126 13.19 21.82 -3.51
N PRO A 127 12.92 22.89 -4.32
CA PRO A 127 11.61 23.54 -4.36
C PRO A 127 10.44 22.60 -4.62
N LEU A 128 10.62 21.63 -5.52
CA LEU A 128 9.57 20.67 -5.86
C LEU A 128 9.28 19.70 -4.70
N THR A 129 10.33 19.05 -4.16
CA THR A 129 10.17 17.97 -3.18
C THR A 129 10.07 18.46 -1.75
N GLY A 130 10.62 19.65 -1.44
CA GLY A 130 10.56 20.24 -0.10
C GLY A 130 9.38 21.18 0.13
N GLU A 131 8.80 21.73 -0.93
CA GLU A 131 7.72 22.71 -0.80
C GLU A 131 6.45 22.33 -1.59
N GLN A 132 6.55 22.24 -2.91
CA GLN A 132 5.36 22.08 -3.76
C GLN A 132 4.65 20.74 -3.54
N LEU A 133 5.38 19.63 -3.61
CA LEU A 133 4.78 18.29 -3.44
C LEU A 133 4.23 18.04 -2.01
N PRO A 134 4.89 18.46 -0.92
CA PRO A 134 4.29 18.33 0.41
C PRO A 134 3.00 19.10 0.62
N ARG A 135 2.84 20.27 -0.05
CA ARG A 135 1.64 21.12 0.09
C ARG A 135 0.51 20.72 -0.84
N MET A 136 0.82 20.36 -2.07
CA MET A 136 -0.17 20.22 -3.15
C MET A 136 -0.22 18.81 -3.75
N GLY A 137 0.73 17.95 -3.42
CA GLY A 137 0.87 16.65 -4.06
C GLY A 137 1.11 16.82 -5.57
N THR A 138 0.74 15.80 -6.34
CA THR A 138 0.82 15.83 -7.82
C THR A 138 -0.13 16.85 -8.46
N ALA A 139 -1.20 17.26 -7.77
CA ALA A 139 -2.08 18.32 -8.27
C ALA A 139 -1.36 19.65 -8.53
N GLY A 140 -0.29 19.93 -7.77
CA GLY A 140 0.56 21.10 -7.99
C GLY A 140 1.30 21.14 -9.34
N LEU A 141 1.34 20.02 -10.05
CA LEU A 141 1.96 19.93 -11.37
C LEU A 141 1.02 20.34 -12.53
N VAL A 142 -0.29 20.42 -12.29
CA VAL A 142 -1.29 20.66 -13.35
C VAL A 142 -0.97 21.94 -14.14
N SER A 143 -0.78 23.07 -13.45
CA SER A 143 -0.48 24.34 -14.12
C SER A 143 0.80 24.30 -14.94
N SER A 144 1.86 23.67 -14.42
CA SER A 144 3.13 23.57 -15.15
C SER A 144 3.03 22.63 -16.35
N MET A 145 2.25 21.57 -16.25
CA MET A 145 1.97 20.65 -17.37
C MET A 145 1.10 21.33 -18.43
N GLN A 146 0.09 22.10 -18.01
CA GLN A 146 -0.75 22.91 -18.90
C GLN A 146 0.10 23.88 -19.71
N MET A 147 0.94 24.69 -19.05
CA MET A 147 1.80 25.66 -19.74
C MET A 147 2.79 25.03 -20.72
N ARG A 148 3.20 23.80 -20.46
CA ARG A 148 4.18 23.07 -21.30
C ARG A 148 3.53 22.23 -22.41
N GLY A 149 2.21 22.18 -22.50
CA GLY A 149 1.51 21.30 -23.44
C GLY A 149 1.62 19.83 -23.12
N LEU A 150 1.84 19.49 -21.84
CA LEU A 150 2.04 18.12 -21.34
C LEU A 150 0.87 17.61 -20.49
N LEU A 151 -0.18 18.43 -20.32
CA LEU A 151 -1.39 18.02 -19.61
C LEU A 151 -2.24 17.17 -20.53
N SER A 152 -2.19 15.85 -20.32
CA SER A 152 -2.97 14.90 -21.12
C SER A 152 -4.46 15.15 -20.99
N THR A 153 -5.07 15.64 -22.08
CA THR A 153 -6.51 15.90 -22.17
C THR A 153 -7.12 15.14 -23.34
N ARG A 154 -8.43 15.02 -23.39
CA ARG A 154 -9.17 14.31 -24.45
C ARG A 154 -8.58 12.92 -24.76
N ASN A 155 -8.36 12.12 -23.72
CA ASN A 155 -7.73 10.80 -23.84
C ASN A 155 -6.38 10.82 -24.57
N TYR A 156 -5.49 11.74 -24.17
CA TYR A 156 -4.14 11.95 -24.75
C TYR A 156 -4.11 12.49 -26.19
N SER A 157 -5.23 12.88 -26.78
CA SER A 157 -5.26 13.50 -28.10
C SER A 157 -4.89 15.00 -28.09
N ALA A 158 -4.87 15.60 -26.91
CA ALA A 158 -4.40 16.97 -26.70
C ALA A 158 -3.48 17.04 -25.46
N GLY A 159 -2.55 17.99 -25.50
CA GLY A 159 -1.58 18.23 -24.41
C GLY A 159 -1.92 19.44 -23.54
N GLN A 160 -2.99 20.14 -23.86
CA GLN A 160 -3.50 21.29 -23.11
C GLN A 160 -5.03 21.19 -22.99
N TYR A 161 -5.52 21.68 -21.87
CA TYR A 161 -6.96 21.92 -21.71
C TYR A 161 -7.24 23.32 -22.29
N GLU A 162 -8.19 23.37 -23.21
CA GLU A 162 -8.73 24.59 -23.81
C GLU A 162 -10.20 24.69 -23.36
N ASP A 163 -10.62 25.89 -22.91
CA ASP A 163 -12.00 26.19 -22.56
C ASP A 163 -12.90 26.25 -23.80
#